data_b2251834e0e13a32d8986328977a43ef
#
_entry.id   b2251834e0e13a32d8986328977a43ef
#
_cell.length_a   1.000
_cell.length_b   1.000
_cell.length_c   1.000
_cell.angle_alpha   90.00
_cell.angle_beta   90.00
_cell.angle_gamma   90.00
#
_symmetry.space_group_name_H-M   'P 1'
#
loop_
_entity.id
_entity.type
_entity.pdbx_description
1 polymer ?
#
loop_
_entity_poly.entity_id
_entity_poly.type
_entity_poly.pdbx_seq_one_letter_code
_entity_poly.pdbx_strand_id
1 'polypeptide(L)'
;MNYRHIFHAGNFADVFKHLLLARALEYFQQKNKPYFVLDTHGGIGYYDLQGDQAVRTAEAEQGIVRFAEHSAEEPLAGAYLNIVRQLNEEQDKLRYYPGSPVITSEFLRENDRLVVCELHKEDAETLKNTPLGRHKQVQILAPMDGYQAVRAQLPPAEKRGLVLIDPPFENTTEFDDVVSALEQGLKRWKSGSFAVWYPIKDELKTAAFHRDVGALSDLPKTLIMELNIRTNDERKGLHGCGFLWVNPPYGVVQDSEHLLPVLCKTLAQDKGANFHSRWLVGEQLLT
;
A
#
# COMPACT_ATOMS: atom_id res chain seq x y z
N MET A 1 -10.57 12.65 -13.20
CA MET A 1 -10.33 11.40 -12.44
C MET A 1 -11.68 10.85 -12.03
N ASN A 2 -12.04 9.66 -12.53
CA ASN A 2 -13.33 9.01 -12.25
C ASN A 2 -13.20 7.87 -11.22
N TYR A 3 -11.97 7.45 -10.92
CA TYR A 3 -11.70 6.40 -9.95
C TYR A 3 -12.07 6.87 -8.55
N ARG A 4 -12.82 6.05 -7.84
CA ARG A 4 -13.16 6.23 -6.43
C ARG A 4 -12.85 4.92 -5.72
N HIS A 5 -11.86 4.95 -4.83
CA HIS A 5 -11.38 3.75 -4.13
C HIS A 5 -12.48 3.04 -3.30
N ILE A 6 -13.49 3.76 -2.87
CA ILE A 6 -14.62 3.21 -2.11
C ILE A 6 -15.31 2.00 -2.77
N PHE A 7 -15.25 1.88 -4.11
CA PHE A 7 -15.80 0.71 -4.81
C PHE A 7 -14.96 -0.56 -4.62
N HIS A 8 -13.70 -0.43 -4.22
CA HIS A 8 -12.70 -1.48 -4.13
C HIS A 8 -12.14 -1.69 -2.73
N ALA A 9 -12.57 -0.84 -1.77
CA ALA A 9 -12.07 -0.85 -0.41
C ALA A 9 -12.20 -2.23 0.25
N GLY A 10 -11.12 -2.69 0.87
CA GLY A 10 -11.04 -3.99 1.52
C GLY A 10 -10.93 -5.19 0.58
N ASN A 11 -10.70 -5.00 -0.71
CA ASN A 11 -10.47 -6.12 -1.63
C ASN A 11 -9.11 -6.81 -1.36
N PHE A 12 -8.79 -7.86 -2.12
CA PHE A 12 -7.55 -8.62 -1.96
C PHE A 12 -6.29 -7.75 -2.08
N ALA A 13 -6.31 -6.75 -2.97
CA ALA A 13 -5.18 -5.88 -3.22
C ALA A 13 -4.93 -4.92 -2.03
N ASP A 14 -5.99 -4.44 -1.41
CA ASP A 14 -5.91 -3.68 -0.17
C ASP A 14 -5.37 -4.53 0.98
N VAL A 15 -5.87 -5.76 1.15
CA VAL A 15 -5.35 -6.68 2.19
C VAL A 15 -3.86 -6.91 2.00
N PHE A 16 -3.43 -7.22 0.78
CA PHE A 16 -2.02 -7.42 0.45
C PHE A 16 -1.17 -6.19 0.76
N LYS A 17 -1.57 -5.03 0.25
CA LYS A 17 -0.89 -3.75 0.46
C LYS A 17 -0.81 -3.35 1.93
N HIS A 18 -1.94 -3.37 2.61
CA HIS A 18 -2.07 -2.87 3.97
C HIS A 18 -1.41 -3.77 5.01
N LEU A 19 -1.43 -5.09 4.79
CA LEU A 19 -0.67 -6.02 5.63
C LEU A 19 0.84 -5.75 5.54
N LEU A 20 1.38 -5.63 4.34
CA LEU A 20 2.81 -5.34 4.14
C LEU A 20 3.19 -3.94 4.64
N LEU A 21 2.29 -2.95 4.50
CA LEU A 21 2.47 -1.61 5.08
C LEU A 21 2.56 -1.69 6.61
N ALA A 22 1.63 -2.39 7.27
CA ALA A 22 1.64 -2.57 8.72
C ALA A 22 2.95 -3.22 9.21
N ARG A 23 3.42 -4.27 8.52
CA ARG A 23 4.71 -4.91 8.83
C ARG A 23 5.88 -3.93 8.71
N ALA A 24 5.90 -3.07 7.69
CA ALA A 24 6.93 -2.06 7.54
C ALA A 24 6.90 -1.04 8.70
N LEU A 25 5.72 -0.62 9.12
CA LEU A 25 5.54 0.35 10.21
C LEU A 25 5.96 -0.24 11.55
N GLU A 26 5.60 -1.50 11.86
CA GLU A 26 6.10 -2.21 13.05
C GLU A 26 7.63 -2.30 13.06
N TYR A 27 8.25 -2.58 11.92
CA TYR A 27 9.71 -2.57 11.81
C TYR A 27 10.30 -1.18 12.10
N PHE A 28 9.67 -0.11 11.61
CA PHE A 28 10.14 1.25 11.93
C PHE A 28 10.00 1.57 13.43
N GLN A 29 9.03 1.02 14.12
CA GLN A 29 8.87 1.22 15.58
C GLN A 29 9.94 0.52 16.42
N GLN A 30 10.63 -0.52 15.91
CA GLN A 30 11.68 -1.24 16.65
C GLN A 30 12.86 -0.34 17.06
N LYS A 31 13.08 0.76 16.34
CA LYS A 31 14.14 1.73 16.69
C LYS A 31 13.52 2.96 17.34
N ASN A 32 14.15 3.42 18.43
CA ASN A 32 13.71 4.63 19.15
C ASN A 32 14.17 5.92 18.43
N LYS A 33 14.09 5.94 17.08
CA LYS A 33 14.34 7.12 16.25
C LYS A 33 13.07 7.46 15.50
N PRO A 34 12.70 8.74 15.36
CA PRO A 34 11.51 9.12 14.62
C PRO A 34 11.60 8.63 13.16
N TYR A 35 10.44 8.43 12.57
CA TYR A 35 10.31 8.13 11.15
C TYR A 35 9.23 8.98 10.49
N PHE A 36 9.35 9.10 9.21
CA PHE A 36 8.45 9.85 8.34
C PHE A 36 7.73 8.91 7.39
N VAL A 37 6.44 9.15 7.15
CA VAL A 37 5.70 8.49 6.07
C VAL A 37 5.11 9.56 5.15
N LEU A 38 5.28 9.38 3.85
CA LEU A 38 4.56 10.11 2.82
C LEU A 38 3.61 9.14 2.14
N ASP A 39 2.31 9.36 2.28
CA ASP A 39 1.26 8.65 1.55
C ASP A 39 0.80 9.55 0.41
N THR A 40 1.12 9.16 -0.82
CA THR A 40 0.90 10.01 -2.00
C THR A 40 -0.53 10.00 -2.51
N HIS A 41 -1.34 8.99 -2.13
CA HIS A 41 -2.71 8.81 -2.61
C HIS A 41 -3.59 8.25 -1.48
N GLY A 42 -3.92 9.11 -0.50
CA GLY A 42 -4.54 8.69 0.76
C GLY A 42 -6.03 8.35 0.69
N GLY A 43 -6.70 8.71 -0.40
CA GLY A 43 -8.15 8.51 -0.52
C GLY A 43 -8.94 9.25 0.57
N ILE A 44 -10.06 8.66 1.00
CA ILE A 44 -10.92 9.23 2.06
C ILE A 44 -10.54 8.75 3.48
N GLY A 45 -9.58 7.85 3.61
CA GLY A 45 -9.11 7.31 4.88
C GLY A 45 -10.00 6.24 5.50
N TYR A 46 -11.28 6.46 5.64
CA TYR A 46 -12.26 5.53 6.23
C TYR A 46 -13.32 5.13 5.21
N TYR A 47 -13.57 3.83 5.06
CA TYR A 47 -14.48 3.29 4.06
C TYR A 47 -15.61 2.52 4.73
N ASP A 48 -16.89 2.88 4.43
CA ASP A 48 -18.07 2.11 4.84
C ASP A 48 -18.36 1.02 3.81
N LEU A 49 -18.08 -0.22 4.14
CA LEU A 49 -18.26 -1.40 3.28
C LEU A 49 -19.76 -1.76 3.06
N GLN A 50 -20.66 -1.18 3.85
CA GLN A 50 -22.11 -1.33 3.68
C GLN A 50 -22.72 -0.15 2.92
N GLY A 51 -21.92 0.85 2.54
CA GLY A 51 -22.35 1.95 1.68
C GLY A 51 -22.73 1.45 0.26
N ASP A 52 -23.66 2.14 -0.39
CA ASP A 52 -24.18 1.76 -1.71
C ASP A 52 -23.11 1.48 -2.76
N GLN A 53 -21.98 2.15 -2.67
CA GLN A 53 -20.86 2.02 -3.61
C GLN A 53 -20.08 0.73 -3.37
N ALA A 54 -19.74 0.41 -2.14
CA ALA A 54 -19.00 -0.80 -1.76
C ALA A 54 -19.85 -2.07 -1.97
N VAL A 55 -21.14 -2.02 -1.65
CA VAL A 55 -22.08 -3.14 -1.80
C VAL A 55 -22.23 -3.56 -3.28
N ARG A 56 -22.12 -2.62 -4.21
CA ARG A 56 -22.23 -2.92 -5.66
C ARG A 56 -21.16 -3.88 -6.16
N THR A 57 -19.96 -3.86 -5.62
CA THR A 57 -18.85 -4.71 -6.05
C THR A 57 -18.71 -5.94 -5.15
N ALA A 58 -19.08 -5.83 -3.87
CA ALA A 58 -18.90 -6.85 -2.82
C ALA A 58 -17.48 -7.43 -2.73
N GLU A 59 -16.47 -6.67 -3.17
CA GLU A 59 -15.07 -7.12 -3.22
C GLU A 59 -14.49 -7.35 -1.81
N ALA A 60 -14.97 -6.63 -0.80
CA ALA A 60 -14.54 -6.78 0.59
C ALA A 60 -14.84 -8.18 1.16
N GLU A 61 -15.93 -8.83 0.73
CA GLU A 61 -16.28 -10.19 1.15
C GLU A 61 -15.21 -11.22 0.76
N GLN A 62 -14.63 -11.07 -0.45
CA GLN A 62 -13.55 -11.91 -0.95
C GLN A 62 -12.15 -11.43 -0.51
N GLY A 63 -12.08 -10.26 0.09
CA GLY A 63 -10.87 -9.63 0.60
C GLY A 63 -10.79 -9.69 2.11
N ILE A 64 -10.99 -8.53 2.76
CA ILE A 64 -10.76 -8.37 4.21
C ILE A 64 -11.65 -9.23 5.08
N VAL A 65 -12.94 -9.45 4.72
CA VAL A 65 -13.83 -10.30 5.50
C VAL A 65 -13.26 -11.72 5.53
N ARG A 66 -13.02 -12.30 4.35
CA ARG A 66 -12.43 -13.64 4.22
C ARG A 66 -11.06 -13.75 4.89
N PHE A 67 -10.20 -12.73 4.75
CA PHE A 67 -8.88 -12.72 5.37
C PHE A 67 -8.98 -12.69 6.90
N ALA A 68 -9.84 -11.86 7.47
CA ALA A 68 -10.04 -11.77 8.90
C ALA A 68 -10.57 -13.06 9.54
N GLU A 69 -11.44 -13.78 8.81
CA GLU A 69 -11.99 -15.06 9.28
C GLU A 69 -10.95 -16.20 9.27
N HIS A 70 -10.12 -16.27 8.22
CA HIS A 70 -9.20 -17.40 8.00
C HIS A 70 -7.77 -17.17 8.49
N SER A 71 -7.41 -15.93 8.82
CA SER A 71 -6.07 -15.54 9.28
C SER A 71 -6.08 -14.86 10.65
N ALA A 72 -7.14 -15.06 11.44
CA ALA A 72 -7.27 -14.46 12.77
C ALA A 72 -6.12 -14.83 13.72
N GLU A 73 -5.56 -16.02 13.56
CA GLU A 73 -4.47 -16.56 14.36
C GLU A 73 -3.08 -16.34 13.72
N GLU A 74 -3.01 -15.64 12.57
CA GLU A 74 -1.75 -15.36 11.91
C GLU A 74 -0.98 -14.25 12.67
N PRO A 75 0.16 -14.59 13.33
CA PRO A 75 0.84 -13.63 14.19
C PRO A 75 1.31 -12.37 13.46
N LEU A 76 1.75 -12.52 12.21
CA LEU A 76 2.25 -11.41 11.41
C LEU A 76 1.13 -10.50 10.86
N ALA A 77 -0.14 -10.95 10.90
CA ALA A 77 -1.30 -10.15 10.56
C ALA A 77 -1.92 -9.44 11.77
N GLY A 78 -1.49 -9.78 12.99
CA GLY A 78 -2.14 -9.36 14.24
C GLY A 78 -2.31 -7.85 14.37
N ALA A 79 -1.27 -7.07 14.12
CA ALA A 79 -1.34 -5.61 14.25
C ALA A 79 -2.33 -5.01 13.23
N TYR A 80 -2.27 -5.43 11.96
CA TYR A 80 -3.21 -5.00 10.93
C TYR A 80 -4.66 -5.37 11.25
N LEU A 81 -4.90 -6.63 11.61
CA LEU A 81 -6.25 -7.10 11.95
C LEU A 81 -6.79 -6.46 13.24
N ASN A 82 -5.93 -6.08 14.17
CA ASN A 82 -6.34 -5.32 15.37
C ASN A 82 -6.87 -3.94 14.98
N ILE A 83 -6.22 -3.22 14.08
CA ILE A 83 -6.71 -1.91 13.58
C ILE A 83 -8.09 -2.08 12.94
N VAL A 84 -8.26 -3.09 12.07
CA VAL A 84 -9.55 -3.39 11.45
C VAL A 84 -10.61 -3.71 12.52
N ARG A 85 -10.28 -4.51 13.54
CA ARG A 85 -11.20 -4.88 14.63
C ARG A 85 -11.61 -3.68 15.47
N GLN A 86 -10.66 -2.85 15.89
CA GLN A 86 -10.91 -1.64 16.69
C GLN A 86 -11.87 -0.68 15.98
N LEU A 87 -11.74 -0.53 14.66
CA LEU A 87 -12.64 0.29 13.88
C LEU A 87 -14.07 -0.27 13.83
N ASN A 88 -14.27 -1.53 14.20
CA ASN A 88 -15.54 -2.24 14.14
C ASN A 88 -16.02 -2.77 15.51
N GLU A 89 -15.47 -2.31 16.64
CA GLU A 89 -15.82 -2.83 17.97
C GLU A 89 -17.31 -2.70 18.31
N GLU A 90 -17.98 -1.66 17.80
CA GLU A 90 -19.41 -1.41 18.03
C GLU A 90 -20.30 -2.00 16.91
N GLN A 91 -19.75 -2.82 16.03
CA GLN A 91 -20.46 -3.39 14.89
C GLN A 91 -20.64 -4.91 15.04
N ASP A 92 -21.81 -5.43 14.68
CA ASP A 92 -22.07 -6.88 14.66
C ASP A 92 -21.27 -7.61 13.58
N LYS A 93 -20.89 -6.89 12.52
CA LYS A 93 -20.11 -7.38 11.37
C LYS A 93 -19.08 -6.35 10.95
N LEU A 94 -18.05 -6.78 10.22
CA LEU A 94 -17.09 -5.88 9.62
C LEU A 94 -17.79 -4.92 8.66
N ARG A 95 -17.83 -3.65 9.04
CA ARG A 95 -18.50 -2.57 8.31
C ARG A 95 -17.54 -1.50 7.84
N TYR A 96 -16.56 -1.15 8.65
CA TYR A 96 -15.61 -0.09 8.32
C TYR A 96 -14.24 -0.67 8.01
N TYR A 97 -13.61 -0.09 6.99
CA TYR A 97 -12.29 -0.49 6.57
C TYR A 97 -11.32 0.72 6.61
N PRO A 98 -10.12 0.55 7.22
CA PRO A 98 -9.12 1.60 7.28
C PRO A 98 -8.33 1.68 5.97
N GLY A 99 -8.20 2.86 5.38
CA GLY A 99 -7.23 3.14 4.33
C GLY A 99 -5.81 3.25 4.86
N SER A 100 -4.85 3.33 3.96
CA SER A 100 -3.42 3.46 4.29
C SER A 100 -3.09 4.57 5.28
N PRO A 101 -3.70 5.80 5.21
CA PRO A 101 -3.38 6.84 6.17
C PRO A 101 -3.91 6.55 7.57
N VAL A 102 -5.06 5.87 7.69
CA VAL A 102 -5.59 5.44 8.99
C VAL A 102 -4.70 4.37 9.59
N ILE A 103 -4.36 3.34 8.81
CA ILE A 103 -3.42 2.30 9.26
C ILE A 103 -2.11 2.94 9.73
N THR A 104 -1.54 3.84 8.92
CA THR A 104 -0.28 4.50 9.27
C THR A 104 -0.40 5.29 10.56
N SER A 105 -1.51 6.00 10.79
CA SER A 105 -1.70 6.82 11.98
C SER A 105 -1.68 6.04 13.29
N GLU A 106 -2.15 4.77 13.26
CA GLU A 106 -2.15 3.88 14.44
C GLU A 106 -0.73 3.44 14.88
N PHE A 107 0.26 3.60 13.99
CA PHE A 107 1.65 3.30 14.30
C PHE A 107 2.49 4.54 14.66
N LEU A 108 1.93 5.76 14.60
CA LEU A 108 2.71 6.98 14.86
C LEU A 108 2.92 7.19 16.36
N ARG A 109 4.19 7.37 16.72
CA ARG A 109 4.58 7.84 18.05
C ARG A 109 4.66 9.36 18.07
N GLU A 110 4.83 9.96 19.22
CA GLU A 110 4.83 11.42 19.43
C GLU A 110 5.72 12.21 18.46
N ASN A 111 6.88 11.65 18.09
CA ASN A 111 7.87 12.31 17.24
C ASN A 111 7.87 11.78 15.79
N ASP A 112 7.00 10.85 15.44
CA ASP A 112 6.84 10.36 14.08
C ASP A 112 5.92 11.30 13.29
N ARG A 113 6.00 11.27 11.96
CA ARG A 113 5.20 12.18 11.13
C ARG A 113 4.67 11.50 9.89
N LEU A 114 3.39 11.73 9.60
CA LEU A 114 2.71 11.32 8.38
C LEU A 114 2.31 12.55 7.56
N VAL A 115 2.63 12.55 6.29
CA VAL A 115 2.07 13.46 5.29
C VAL A 115 1.20 12.67 4.34
N VAL A 116 -0.06 13.07 4.19
CA VAL A 116 -1.03 12.42 3.30
C VAL A 116 -1.40 13.38 2.18
N CYS A 117 -1.33 12.91 0.94
CA CYS A 117 -1.79 13.63 -0.23
C CYS A 117 -3.07 13.01 -0.79
N GLU A 118 -3.97 13.85 -1.26
CA GLU A 118 -5.15 13.46 -2.02
C GLU A 118 -5.46 14.55 -3.05
N LEU A 119 -5.60 14.14 -4.31
CA LEU A 119 -5.81 15.08 -5.41
C LEU A 119 -7.29 15.33 -5.70
N HIS A 120 -8.13 14.30 -5.52
CA HIS A 120 -9.56 14.42 -5.82
C HIS A 120 -10.25 15.33 -4.80
N LYS A 121 -10.87 16.41 -5.25
CA LYS A 121 -11.37 17.47 -4.36
C LYS A 121 -12.38 16.98 -3.31
N GLU A 122 -13.34 16.14 -3.70
CA GLU A 122 -14.35 15.62 -2.77
C GLU A 122 -13.73 14.65 -1.75
N ASP A 123 -12.81 13.79 -2.19
CA ASP A 123 -12.12 12.84 -1.31
C ASP A 123 -11.17 13.59 -0.37
N ALA A 124 -10.51 14.64 -0.86
CA ALA A 124 -9.69 15.56 -0.05
C ALA A 124 -10.48 16.23 1.07
N GLU A 125 -11.69 16.72 0.79
CA GLU A 125 -12.56 17.31 1.81
C GLU A 125 -13.07 16.25 2.79
N THR A 126 -13.42 15.07 2.32
CA THR A 126 -13.81 13.94 3.18
C THR A 126 -12.67 13.57 4.12
N LEU A 127 -11.45 13.40 3.61
CA LEU A 127 -10.26 13.04 4.38
C LEU A 127 -9.96 14.07 5.48
N LYS A 128 -10.02 15.37 5.19
CA LYS A 128 -9.80 16.45 6.16
C LYS A 128 -10.80 16.44 7.31
N ASN A 129 -12.03 16.02 7.04
CA ASN A 129 -13.12 15.98 8.01
C ASN A 129 -13.09 14.70 8.88
N THR A 130 -12.20 13.76 8.61
CA THR A 130 -11.97 12.56 9.44
C THR A 130 -11.18 12.90 10.72
N PRO A 131 -11.10 11.98 11.70
CA PRO A 131 -10.22 12.12 12.85
C PRO A 131 -8.75 12.41 12.51
N LEU A 132 -8.28 11.94 11.34
CA LEU A 132 -6.92 12.20 10.84
C LEU A 132 -6.62 13.70 10.70
N GLY A 133 -7.61 14.51 10.29
CA GLY A 133 -7.44 15.97 10.17
C GLY A 133 -7.13 16.69 11.48
N ARG A 134 -7.33 16.02 12.63
CA ARG A 134 -7.04 16.53 13.97
C ARG A 134 -5.86 15.82 14.65
N HIS A 135 -5.29 14.82 14.00
CA HIS A 135 -4.17 14.06 14.55
C HIS A 135 -2.87 14.87 14.48
N LYS A 136 -2.20 15.08 15.62
CA LYS A 136 -1.05 16.00 15.73
C LYS A 136 0.13 15.65 14.84
N GLN A 137 0.35 14.36 14.58
CA GLN A 137 1.44 13.82 13.78
C GLN A 137 1.08 13.69 12.30
N VAL A 138 -0.16 14.04 11.90
CA VAL A 138 -0.64 13.91 10.53
C VAL A 138 -0.81 15.29 9.89
N GLN A 139 -0.20 15.46 8.72
CA GLN A 139 -0.40 16.62 7.87
C GLN A 139 -1.11 16.18 6.59
N ILE A 140 -2.30 16.72 6.35
CA ILE A 140 -3.05 16.44 5.12
C ILE A 140 -2.77 17.56 4.11
N LEU A 141 -2.13 17.21 3.01
CA LEU A 141 -1.91 18.06 1.84
C LEU A 141 -2.95 17.71 0.78
N ALA A 142 -4.08 18.38 0.80
CA ALA A 142 -5.19 18.06 -0.10
C ALA A 142 -6.00 19.33 -0.43
N PRO A 143 -6.36 19.61 -1.67
CA PRO A 143 -6.00 18.84 -2.86
C PRO A 143 -4.51 19.00 -3.20
N MET A 144 -3.80 17.89 -3.42
CA MET A 144 -2.37 17.89 -3.75
C MET A 144 -2.03 16.66 -4.59
N ASP A 145 -1.28 16.89 -5.67
CA ASP A 145 -0.69 15.82 -6.48
C ASP A 145 0.44 15.13 -5.68
N GLY A 146 0.28 13.82 -5.46
CA GLY A 146 1.22 13.01 -4.70
C GLY A 146 2.63 12.97 -5.31
N TYR A 147 2.74 12.99 -6.64
CA TYR A 147 4.04 13.02 -7.32
C TYR A 147 4.78 14.35 -7.10
N GLN A 148 4.04 15.47 -7.03
CA GLN A 148 4.62 16.76 -6.62
C GLN A 148 5.07 16.74 -5.16
N ALA A 149 4.31 16.07 -4.28
CA ALA A 149 4.69 15.93 -2.88
C ALA A 149 5.97 15.14 -2.69
N VAL A 150 6.25 14.10 -3.49
CA VAL A 150 7.54 13.38 -3.49
C VAL A 150 8.71 14.36 -3.66
N ARG A 151 8.57 15.35 -4.55
CA ARG A 151 9.60 16.38 -4.75
C ARG A 151 9.70 17.38 -3.61
N ALA A 152 8.55 17.74 -3.02
CA ALA A 152 8.49 18.80 -2.02
C ALA A 152 8.83 18.33 -0.60
N GLN A 153 8.52 17.07 -0.25
CA GLN A 153 8.65 16.54 1.11
C GLN A 153 9.96 15.77 1.35
N LEU A 154 10.72 15.47 0.29
CA LEU A 154 11.97 14.70 0.41
C LEU A 154 13.21 15.58 0.23
N PRO A 155 14.30 15.31 0.97
CA PRO A 155 14.41 14.33 2.06
C PRO A 155 13.71 14.82 3.33
N PRO A 156 13.12 13.93 4.15
CA PRO A 156 12.49 14.33 5.40
C PRO A 156 13.53 14.65 6.49
N ALA A 157 13.15 15.47 7.46
CA ALA A 157 14.01 15.82 8.60
C ALA A 157 14.41 14.60 9.43
N GLU A 158 13.54 13.61 9.53
CA GLU A 158 13.71 12.34 10.25
C GLU A 158 14.79 11.44 9.63
N LYS A 159 15.12 11.65 8.36
CA LYS A 159 16.12 10.89 7.57
C LYS A 159 15.86 9.37 7.53
N ARG A 160 14.66 8.93 7.94
CA ARG A 160 14.23 7.54 8.05
C ARG A 160 12.74 7.48 7.80
N GLY A 161 12.25 6.48 7.07
CA GLY A 161 10.82 6.32 6.81
C GLY A 161 10.49 5.74 5.45
N LEU A 162 9.26 5.97 5.00
CA LEU A 162 8.62 5.35 3.87
C LEU A 162 7.91 6.38 2.99
N VAL A 163 8.00 6.20 1.68
CA VAL A 163 7.10 6.80 0.69
C VAL A 163 6.20 5.69 0.15
N LEU A 164 4.90 5.79 0.37
CA LEU A 164 3.89 4.91 -0.23
C LEU A 164 3.35 5.59 -1.48
N ILE A 165 3.45 4.90 -2.63
CA ILE A 165 2.96 5.36 -3.93
C ILE A 165 1.91 4.36 -4.40
N ASP A 166 0.65 4.76 -4.38
CA ASP A 166 -0.50 3.89 -4.69
C ASP A 166 -1.51 4.63 -5.59
N PRO A 167 -1.13 4.95 -6.84
CA PRO A 167 -1.99 5.70 -7.74
C PRO A 167 -3.14 4.83 -8.30
N PRO A 168 -4.20 5.45 -8.83
CA PRO A 168 -5.39 4.75 -9.31
C PRO A 168 -5.19 3.94 -10.60
N PHE A 169 -4.08 4.12 -11.32
CA PHE A 169 -3.81 3.47 -12.62
C PHE A 169 -4.97 3.61 -13.63
N GLU A 170 -5.59 4.80 -13.66
CA GLU A 170 -6.60 5.17 -14.67
C GLU A 170 -5.96 5.62 -15.98
N ASN A 171 -4.85 6.35 -15.87
CA ASN A 171 -4.15 6.89 -17.04
C ASN A 171 -3.21 5.83 -17.65
N THR A 172 -3.09 5.87 -18.97
CA THR A 172 -2.15 4.98 -19.68
C THR A 172 -0.69 5.28 -19.39
N THR A 173 -0.38 6.48 -18.91
CA THR A 173 0.97 6.96 -18.54
C THR A 173 1.31 6.73 -17.06
N GLU A 174 0.41 6.17 -16.26
CA GLU A 174 0.60 6.07 -14.80
C GLU A 174 1.86 5.31 -14.41
N PHE A 175 2.22 4.27 -15.15
CA PHE A 175 3.49 3.57 -14.92
C PHE A 175 4.70 4.48 -15.14
N ASP A 176 4.68 5.31 -16.20
CA ASP A 176 5.76 6.26 -16.50
C ASP A 176 5.85 7.34 -15.41
N ASP A 177 4.70 7.83 -14.94
CA ASP A 177 4.61 8.83 -13.87
C ASP A 177 5.18 8.28 -12.55
N VAL A 178 4.89 7.02 -12.22
CA VAL A 178 5.45 6.30 -11.07
C VAL A 178 6.97 6.15 -11.19
N VAL A 179 7.49 5.72 -12.35
CA VAL A 179 8.94 5.60 -12.60
C VAL A 179 9.63 6.96 -12.41
N SER A 180 9.03 8.02 -12.98
CA SER A 180 9.54 9.39 -12.84
C SER A 180 9.53 9.86 -11.36
N ALA A 181 8.46 9.55 -10.62
CA ALA A 181 8.38 9.90 -9.20
C ALA A 181 9.43 9.16 -8.35
N LEU A 182 9.64 7.86 -8.62
CA LEU A 182 10.71 7.07 -7.99
C LEU A 182 12.08 7.67 -8.27
N GLU A 183 12.38 7.97 -9.54
CA GLU A 183 13.67 8.57 -9.92
C GLU A 183 13.93 9.88 -9.18
N GLN A 184 12.92 10.75 -9.15
CA GLN A 184 13.02 12.05 -8.48
C GLN A 184 13.13 11.90 -6.96
N GLY A 185 12.39 10.96 -6.38
CA GLY A 185 12.46 10.65 -4.96
C GLY A 185 13.84 10.11 -4.55
N LEU A 186 14.38 9.18 -5.31
CA LEU A 186 15.69 8.58 -5.08
C LEU A 186 16.84 9.58 -5.25
N LYS A 187 16.75 10.49 -6.21
CA LYS A 187 17.74 11.61 -6.33
C LYS A 187 17.79 12.49 -5.09
N ARG A 188 16.67 12.64 -4.36
CA ARG A 188 16.57 13.44 -3.14
C ARG A 188 16.85 12.65 -1.87
N TRP A 189 16.45 11.39 -1.85
CA TRP A 189 16.51 10.56 -0.65
C TRP A 189 16.85 9.11 -0.99
N LYS A 190 18.09 8.88 -1.42
CA LYS A 190 18.59 7.57 -1.87
C LYS A 190 18.45 6.46 -0.82
N SER A 191 18.50 6.81 0.47
CA SER A 191 18.38 5.86 1.59
C SER A 191 16.96 5.65 2.10
N GLY A 192 15.96 6.34 1.54
CA GLY A 192 14.56 6.18 1.88
C GLY A 192 13.99 4.86 1.40
N SER A 193 13.00 4.34 2.13
CA SER A 193 12.19 3.23 1.63
C SER A 193 11.08 3.77 0.72
N PHE A 194 10.88 3.15 -0.43
CA PHE A 194 9.75 3.45 -1.33
C PHE A 194 8.98 2.17 -1.56
N ALA A 195 7.67 2.23 -1.37
CA ALA A 195 6.74 1.13 -1.60
C ALA A 195 5.74 1.57 -2.67
N VAL A 196 5.77 0.90 -3.79
CA VAL A 196 4.89 1.19 -4.94
C VAL A 196 3.93 0.03 -5.13
N TRP A 197 2.65 0.30 -4.97
CA TRP A 197 1.62 -0.65 -5.38
C TRP A 197 1.35 -0.51 -6.89
N TYR A 198 1.05 -1.62 -7.57
CA TYR A 198 0.65 -1.64 -8.97
C TYR A 198 -0.29 -2.81 -9.28
N PRO A 199 -1.25 -2.63 -10.24
CA PRO A 199 -2.14 -3.68 -10.69
C PRO A 199 -1.45 -4.61 -11.70
N ILE A 200 -1.77 -5.91 -11.67
CA ILE A 200 -1.41 -6.87 -12.70
C ILE A 200 -2.68 -7.14 -13.53
N LYS A 201 -2.82 -6.40 -14.64
CA LYS A 201 -3.89 -6.56 -15.64
C LYS A 201 -3.34 -7.01 -16.98
N ASP A 202 -2.11 -6.59 -17.31
CA ASP A 202 -1.38 -6.84 -18.53
C ASP A 202 0.07 -7.17 -18.19
N GLU A 203 0.46 -8.40 -18.42
CA GLU A 203 1.80 -8.91 -18.08
C GLU A 203 2.92 -8.18 -18.84
N LEU A 204 2.66 -7.76 -20.09
CA LEU A 204 3.63 -7.01 -20.90
C LEU A 204 3.87 -5.62 -20.32
N LYS A 205 2.82 -4.94 -19.88
CA LYS A 205 2.94 -3.63 -19.22
C LYS A 205 3.64 -3.76 -17.87
N THR A 206 3.31 -4.79 -17.08
CA THR A 206 3.98 -5.06 -15.81
C THR A 206 5.47 -5.35 -16.03
N ALA A 207 5.82 -6.18 -17.02
CA ALA A 207 7.21 -6.45 -17.37
C ALA A 207 7.96 -5.21 -17.87
N ALA A 208 7.29 -4.35 -18.64
CA ALA A 208 7.85 -3.06 -19.07
C ALA A 208 8.14 -2.15 -17.87
N PHE A 209 7.19 -2.01 -16.93
CA PHE A 209 7.38 -1.26 -15.70
C PHE A 209 8.58 -1.75 -14.89
N HIS A 210 8.72 -3.07 -14.69
CA HIS A 210 9.88 -3.63 -13.97
C HIS A 210 11.20 -3.32 -14.68
N ARG A 211 11.24 -3.41 -16.01
CA ARG A 211 12.42 -3.08 -16.82
C ARG A 211 12.80 -1.61 -16.67
N ASP A 212 11.79 -0.72 -16.74
CA ASP A 212 12.00 0.73 -16.71
C ASP A 212 12.45 1.19 -15.32
N VAL A 213 11.90 0.60 -14.23
CA VAL A 213 12.44 0.79 -12.87
C VAL A 213 13.87 0.24 -12.77
N GLY A 214 14.12 -0.96 -13.30
CA GLY A 214 15.45 -1.58 -13.28
C GLY A 214 16.52 -0.80 -14.06
N ALA A 215 16.11 0.05 -14.99
CA ALA A 215 16.99 0.93 -15.76
C ALA A 215 17.35 2.25 -15.05
N LEU A 216 16.73 2.55 -13.89
CA LEU A 216 17.07 3.74 -13.12
C LEU A 216 18.52 3.70 -12.65
N SER A 217 19.23 4.81 -12.84
CA SER A 217 20.64 4.93 -12.43
C SER A 217 20.76 4.81 -10.90
N ASP A 218 21.73 4.01 -10.48
CA ASP A 218 22.04 3.82 -9.05
C ASP A 218 20.85 3.32 -8.20
N LEU A 219 19.93 2.56 -8.79
CA LEU A 219 18.80 1.98 -8.09
C LEU A 219 19.28 1.13 -6.90
N PRO A 220 18.83 1.44 -5.66
CA PRO A 220 19.17 0.62 -4.49
C PRO A 220 18.54 -0.78 -4.55
N LYS A 221 18.75 -1.57 -3.50
CA LYS A 221 18.08 -2.87 -3.34
C LYS A 221 16.59 -2.72 -3.61
N THR A 222 16.08 -3.49 -4.54
CA THR A 222 14.68 -3.41 -4.98
C THR A 222 14.08 -4.80 -5.05
N LEU A 223 13.03 -5.03 -4.27
CA LEU A 223 12.28 -6.28 -4.18
C LEU A 223 10.93 -6.11 -4.84
N ILE A 224 10.52 -7.08 -5.61
CA ILE A 224 9.18 -7.21 -6.19
C ILE A 224 8.47 -8.35 -5.47
N MET A 225 7.25 -8.09 -5.01
CA MET A 225 6.31 -9.07 -4.48
C MET A 225 5.02 -8.98 -5.27
N GLU A 226 4.50 -10.10 -5.74
CA GLU A 226 3.29 -10.18 -6.55
C GLU A 226 2.36 -11.24 -6.01
N LEU A 227 1.07 -10.95 -6.04
CA LEU A 227 -0.01 -11.85 -5.66
C LEU A 227 -1.05 -11.90 -6.76
N ASN A 228 -1.28 -13.07 -7.33
CA ASN A 228 -2.39 -13.34 -8.24
C ASN A 228 -3.41 -14.22 -7.52
N ILE A 229 -4.66 -13.80 -7.48
CA ILE A 229 -5.73 -14.51 -6.76
C ILE A 229 -6.46 -15.51 -7.65
N ARG A 230 -6.25 -15.46 -8.95
CA ARG A 230 -6.89 -16.34 -9.95
C ARG A 230 -6.14 -16.30 -11.27
N THR A 231 -6.51 -17.20 -12.16
CA THR A 231 -6.08 -17.17 -13.56
C THR A 231 -6.52 -15.86 -14.21
N ASN A 232 -5.68 -15.31 -15.08
CA ASN A 232 -5.99 -14.12 -15.84
C ASN A 232 -7.22 -14.37 -16.75
N ASP A 233 -8.29 -13.63 -16.52
CA ASP A 233 -9.46 -13.54 -17.38
C ASP A 233 -9.86 -12.06 -17.47
N GLU A 234 -9.53 -11.42 -18.58
CA GLU A 234 -9.74 -9.97 -18.80
C GLU A 234 -11.18 -9.52 -18.51
N ARG A 235 -12.16 -10.42 -18.69
CA ARG A 235 -13.57 -10.13 -18.42
C ARG A 235 -13.91 -10.00 -16.93
N LYS A 236 -13.05 -10.47 -16.05
CA LYS A 236 -13.28 -10.50 -14.60
C LYS A 236 -12.57 -9.38 -13.83
N GLY A 237 -11.95 -8.41 -14.53
CA GLY A 237 -11.24 -7.29 -13.91
C GLY A 237 -9.90 -7.69 -13.26
N LEU A 238 -9.48 -6.99 -12.22
CA LEU A 238 -8.19 -7.15 -11.57
C LEU A 238 -8.02 -8.58 -11.01
N HIS A 239 -6.96 -9.28 -11.45
CA HIS A 239 -6.66 -10.66 -11.03
C HIS A 239 -5.41 -10.77 -10.16
N GLY A 240 -4.57 -9.76 -10.17
CA GLY A 240 -3.34 -9.72 -9.39
C GLY A 240 -2.87 -8.30 -9.13
N CYS A 241 -1.97 -8.16 -8.18
CA CYS A 241 -1.30 -6.90 -7.89
C CYS A 241 0.14 -7.17 -7.43
N GLY A 242 0.95 -6.13 -7.49
CA GLY A 242 2.32 -6.17 -7.01
C GLY A 242 2.64 -5.03 -6.05
N PHE A 243 3.70 -5.25 -5.30
CA PHE A 243 4.31 -4.25 -4.43
C PHE A 243 5.82 -4.23 -4.70
N LEU A 244 6.28 -3.14 -5.29
CA LEU A 244 7.70 -2.91 -5.56
C LEU A 244 8.28 -2.09 -4.40
N TRP A 245 9.29 -2.63 -3.75
CA TRP A 245 9.97 -2.01 -2.62
C TRP A 245 11.39 -1.62 -2.99
N VAL A 246 11.71 -0.33 -2.96
CA VAL A 246 13.08 0.16 -2.97
C VAL A 246 13.53 0.36 -1.53
N ASN A 247 14.70 -0.15 -1.17
CA ASN A 247 15.20 -0.22 0.21
C ASN A 247 14.15 -0.84 1.16
N PRO A 248 13.64 -2.06 0.90
CA PRO A 248 12.64 -2.68 1.76
C PRO A 248 13.13 -2.74 3.21
N PRO A 249 12.27 -2.48 4.21
CA PRO A 249 12.59 -2.77 5.60
C PRO A 249 12.93 -4.26 5.77
N TYR A 250 13.99 -4.57 6.53
CA TYR A 250 14.46 -5.94 6.68
C TYR A 250 13.38 -6.91 7.16
N GLY A 251 12.54 -6.49 8.12
CA GLY A 251 11.42 -7.29 8.59
C GLY A 251 10.42 -7.63 7.50
N VAL A 252 10.12 -6.71 6.58
CA VAL A 252 9.19 -6.97 5.46
C VAL A 252 9.73 -8.07 4.55
N VAL A 253 11.04 -8.06 4.28
CA VAL A 253 11.67 -9.11 3.44
C VAL A 253 11.50 -10.48 4.08
N GLN A 254 11.83 -10.62 5.36
CA GLN A 254 11.70 -11.88 6.09
C GLN A 254 10.25 -12.34 6.21
N ASP A 255 9.36 -11.43 6.61
CA ASP A 255 7.96 -11.74 6.83
C ASP A 255 7.23 -12.11 5.53
N SER A 256 7.66 -11.56 4.39
CA SER A 256 7.04 -11.86 3.10
C SER A 256 7.14 -13.32 2.69
N GLU A 257 8.23 -14.02 3.06
CA GLU A 257 8.39 -15.45 2.78
C GLU A 257 7.28 -16.29 3.41
N HIS A 258 6.81 -15.87 4.58
CA HIS A 258 5.70 -16.51 5.29
C HIS A 258 4.33 -15.97 4.85
N LEU A 259 4.20 -14.66 4.70
CA LEU A 259 2.92 -13.99 4.44
C LEU A 259 2.40 -14.22 3.02
N LEU A 260 3.26 -14.28 2.00
CA LEU A 260 2.81 -14.47 0.62
C LEU A 260 2.07 -15.80 0.41
N PRO A 261 2.57 -16.96 0.92
CA PRO A 261 1.81 -18.20 0.92
C PRO A 261 0.45 -18.11 1.63
N VAL A 262 0.40 -17.45 2.80
CA VAL A 262 -0.84 -17.27 3.59
C VAL A 262 -1.84 -16.42 2.81
N LEU A 263 -1.42 -15.28 2.27
CA LEU A 263 -2.25 -14.40 1.45
C LEU A 263 -2.79 -15.13 0.22
N CYS A 264 -1.90 -15.81 -0.51
CA CYS A 264 -2.27 -16.56 -1.70
C CYS A 264 -3.32 -17.64 -1.38
N LYS A 265 -3.09 -18.44 -0.35
CA LYS A 265 -4.02 -19.49 0.08
C LYS A 265 -5.38 -18.91 0.51
N THR A 266 -5.36 -17.84 1.29
CA THR A 266 -6.58 -17.27 1.88
C THR A 266 -7.41 -16.50 0.85
N LEU A 267 -6.75 -15.76 -0.06
CA LEU A 267 -7.41 -14.88 -1.02
C LEU A 267 -7.64 -15.53 -2.39
N ALA A 268 -7.21 -16.78 -2.59
CA ALA A 268 -7.38 -17.50 -3.85
C ALA A 268 -8.85 -17.58 -4.27
N GLN A 269 -9.15 -17.28 -5.53
CA GLN A 269 -10.45 -17.40 -6.16
C GLN A 269 -10.55 -18.60 -7.10
N ASP A 270 -9.43 -19.10 -7.60
CA ASP A 270 -9.36 -20.35 -8.39
C ASP A 270 -7.96 -21.00 -8.26
N LYS A 271 -7.76 -22.10 -9.01
CA LYS A 271 -6.50 -22.88 -8.98
C LYS A 271 -5.29 -22.16 -9.61
N GLY A 272 -5.52 -21.06 -10.31
CA GLY A 272 -4.46 -20.24 -10.90
C GLY A 272 -3.86 -19.24 -9.94
N ALA A 273 -4.37 -19.17 -8.70
CA ALA A 273 -3.79 -18.30 -7.68
C ALA A 273 -2.33 -18.67 -7.42
N ASN A 274 -1.46 -17.67 -7.41
CA ASN A 274 -0.02 -17.83 -7.19
C ASN A 274 0.58 -16.57 -6.63
N PHE A 275 1.83 -16.64 -6.18
CA PHE A 275 2.60 -15.49 -5.73
C PHE A 275 4.04 -15.58 -6.22
N HIS A 276 4.69 -14.42 -6.32
CA HIS A 276 6.09 -14.30 -6.68
C HIS A 276 6.79 -13.30 -5.76
N SER A 277 8.03 -13.62 -5.39
CA SER A 277 8.94 -12.68 -4.73
C SER A 277 10.30 -12.79 -5.40
N ARG A 278 10.84 -11.66 -5.88
CA ARG A 278 12.14 -11.63 -6.53
C ARG A 278 12.84 -10.30 -6.36
N TRP A 279 14.14 -10.32 -6.23
CA TRP A 279 14.95 -9.12 -6.29
C TRP A 279 15.08 -8.64 -7.73
N LEU A 280 14.72 -7.38 -7.98
CA LEU A 280 15.03 -6.69 -9.22
C LEU A 280 16.49 -6.18 -9.18
N VAL A 281 16.89 -5.61 -8.04
CA VAL A 281 18.27 -5.28 -7.67
C VAL A 281 18.50 -5.79 -6.26
N GLY A 282 19.37 -6.75 -6.08
CA GLY A 282 19.68 -7.40 -4.81
C GLY A 282 21.11 -7.21 -4.36
N GLU A 283 21.46 -7.80 -3.22
CA GLU A 283 22.85 -8.07 -2.90
C GLU A 283 23.36 -9.11 -3.90
N GLN A 284 24.40 -8.78 -4.65
CA GLN A 284 25.22 -9.83 -5.24
C GLN A 284 25.77 -10.60 -4.04
N LEU A 285 25.29 -11.81 -3.84
CA LEU A 285 25.99 -12.78 -3.00
C LEU A 285 27.39 -12.84 -3.62
N LEU A 286 28.38 -12.30 -2.90
CA LEU A 286 29.78 -12.55 -3.22
C LEU A 286 29.96 -14.06 -3.10
N THR A 287 29.87 -14.74 -4.26
CA THR A 287 30.18 -16.15 -4.40
C THR A 287 31.66 -16.39 -4.18
#